data_226485e96b1a9a9b19ebb6b1a5d2e04f
#
_entry.id   226485e96b1a9a9b19ebb6b1a5d2e04f
#
_cell.length_a   1.000
_cell.length_b   1.000
_cell.length_c   1.000
_cell.angle_alpha   90.00
_cell.angle_beta   90.00
_cell.angle_gamma   90.00
#
_symmetry.space_group_name_H-M   'P 1'
#
loop_
_entity.id
_entity.type
_entity.pdbx_description
1 polymer ?
#
loop_
_entity_poly.entity_id
_entity_poly.type
_entity_poly.pdbx_seq_one_letter_code
_entity_poly.pdbx_strand_id
1 'polypeptide(L)'
;WFKLVVQREMQGECFLVNFADDFVAGFQYKSEAERYYKELKERMEKFGLELESSKSRLIEFGRFAEQNRRARGECKPETFDFLGFTFYCSKTRKGGFVPKVQTSRKKLEQKVRAYKNWIYDNRNRPMREIIKELNVKLIGHYRYYGVTWNFRKITTFLHRVQQFLFKAMNRRGCRRAYTWNGFVEMLKYYPLAKPKTYYCLY
;
A
#
# COMPACT_ATOMS: atom_id res chain seq x y z
N TRP A 1 -8.07 26.15 8.35
CA TRP A 1 -9.31 26.32 7.62
C TRP A 1 -10.24 25.11 7.81
N PHE A 2 -9.84 23.87 7.49
CA PHE A 2 -10.72 22.71 7.60
C PHE A 2 -11.37 22.58 9.01
N LYS A 3 -10.57 22.57 10.08
CA LYS A 3 -11.07 22.44 11.46
C LYS A 3 -11.88 23.66 11.96
N LEU A 4 -11.52 24.85 11.51
CA LEU A 4 -12.09 26.09 12.06
C LEU A 4 -13.30 26.60 11.27
N VAL A 5 -13.42 26.23 10.01
CA VAL A 5 -14.48 26.69 9.11
C VAL A 5 -15.27 25.49 8.60
N VAL A 6 -14.68 24.67 7.72
CA VAL A 6 -15.37 23.58 7.05
C VAL A 6 -16.10 22.66 8.03
N GLN A 7 -15.37 22.16 9.03
CA GLN A 7 -15.93 21.19 9.99
C GLN A 7 -17.09 21.75 10.82
N ARG A 8 -17.14 23.08 11.04
CA ARG A 8 -18.23 23.73 11.77
C ARG A 8 -19.48 23.98 10.92
N GLU A 9 -19.32 24.06 9.62
CA GLU A 9 -20.42 24.30 8.69
C GLU A 9 -21.07 23.03 8.17
N MET A 10 -20.45 21.86 8.38
CA MET A 10 -20.98 20.57 7.97
C MET A 10 -22.01 20.05 8.97
N GLN A 11 -23.10 19.48 8.46
CA GLN A 11 -24.13 18.84 9.27
C GLN A 11 -23.73 17.43 9.68
N GLY A 12 -22.99 16.73 8.80
CA GLY A 12 -22.51 15.39 9.02
C GLY A 12 -21.10 15.34 9.59
N GLU A 13 -20.70 14.14 10.00
CA GLU A 13 -19.33 13.90 10.42
C GLU A 13 -18.36 14.08 9.25
N CYS A 14 -17.29 14.84 9.47
CA CYS A 14 -16.23 15.00 8.49
C CYS A 14 -14.86 14.98 9.15
N PHE A 15 -13.86 14.53 8.40
CA PHE A 15 -12.47 14.48 8.85
C PHE A 15 -11.49 14.77 7.71
N LEU A 16 -10.31 15.19 8.08
CA LEU A 16 -9.19 15.40 7.17
C LEU A 16 -7.95 14.69 7.72
N VAL A 17 -7.33 13.87 6.90
CA VAL A 17 -6.01 13.27 7.15
C VAL A 17 -5.06 13.78 6.08
N ASN A 18 -4.01 14.47 6.48
CA ASN A 18 -3.00 14.98 5.57
C ASN A 18 -1.60 14.44 5.91
N PHE A 19 -0.79 14.26 4.89
CA PHE A 19 0.60 13.90 5.01
C PHE A 19 1.39 14.58 3.88
N ALA A 20 2.15 15.59 4.22
CA ALA A 20 2.79 16.50 3.26
C ALA A 20 1.75 17.03 2.25
N ASP A 21 1.95 16.76 0.97
CA ASP A 21 1.08 17.25 -0.12
C ASP A 21 -0.15 16.33 -0.36
N ASP A 22 -0.12 15.10 0.17
CA ASP A 22 -1.21 14.14 0.02
C ASP A 22 -2.22 14.28 1.16
N PHE A 23 -3.52 14.31 0.85
CA PHE A 23 -4.56 14.29 1.88
C PHE A 23 -5.79 13.47 1.45
N VAL A 24 -6.55 13.05 2.45
CA VAL A 24 -7.86 12.40 2.31
C VAL A 24 -8.84 13.13 3.21
N ALA A 25 -9.92 13.64 2.64
CA ALA A 25 -11.04 14.20 3.38
C ALA A 25 -12.23 13.24 3.28
N GLY A 26 -12.87 12.95 4.41
CA GLY A 26 -14.06 12.12 4.46
C GLY A 26 -15.25 12.93 4.95
N PHE A 27 -16.42 12.70 4.34
CA PHE A 27 -17.69 13.36 4.66
C PHE A 27 -18.80 12.33 4.76
N GLN A 28 -19.73 12.56 5.67
CA GLN A 28 -20.90 11.70 5.82
C GLN A 28 -21.87 11.85 4.64
N TYR A 29 -22.04 13.05 4.12
CA TYR A 29 -22.97 13.37 3.04
C TYR A 29 -22.24 13.72 1.75
N LYS A 30 -22.75 13.21 0.61
CA LYS A 30 -22.20 13.46 -0.71
C LYS A 30 -22.21 14.94 -1.07
N SER A 31 -23.30 15.64 -0.79
CA SER A 31 -23.46 17.07 -1.07
C SER A 31 -22.38 17.93 -0.37
N GLU A 32 -22.02 17.57 0.85
CA GLU A 32 -20.98 18.25 1.62
C GLU A 32 -19.58 18.00 1.04
N ALA A 33 -19.32 16.77 0.58
CA ALA A 33 -18.08 16.43 -0.10
C ALA A 33 -17.93 17.19 -1.43
N GLU A 34 -19.01 17.31 -2.21
CA GLU A 34 -19.04 18.08 -3.47
C GLU A 34 -18.84 19.58 -3.21
N ARG A 35 -19.51 20.14 -2.20
CA ARG A 35 -19.33 21.54 -1.76
C ARG A 35 -17.88 21.80 -1.34
N TYR A 36 -17.34 20.95 -0.46
CA TYR A 36 -15.96 21.09 -0.01
C TYR A 36 -14.96 21.02 -1.18
N TYR A 37 -15.16 20.12 -2.13
CA TYR A 37 -14.25 19.99 -3.27
C TYR A 37 -14.23 21.25 -4.13
N LYS A 38 -15.38 21.91 -4.31
CA LYS A 38 -15.47 23.19 -5.01
C LYS A 38 -14.77 24.31 -4.24
N GLU A 39 -15.10 24.46 -2.95
CA GLU A 39 -14.50 25.48 -2.08
C GLU A 39 -12.98 25.30 -1.96
N LEU A 40 -12.51 24.06 -1.93
CA LEU A 40 -11.08 23.75 -1.90
C LEU A 40 -10.37 24.22 -3.16
N LYS A 41 -10.94 24.01 -4.35
CA LYS A 41 -10.37 24.52 -5.61
C LYS A 41 -10.25 26.04 -5.60
N GLU A 42 -11.34 26.73 -5.30
CA GLU A 42 -11.38 28.19 -5.22
C GLU A 42 -10.35 28.74 -4.21
N ARG A 43 -10.21 28.01 -3.09
CA ARG A 43 -9.24 28.39 -2.08
C ARG A 43 -7.79 28.19 -2.53
N MET A 44 -7.47 27.07 -3.15
CA MET A 44 -6.11 26.82 -3.66
C MET A 44 -5.71 27.84 -4.71
N GLU A 45 -6.60 28.20 -5.62
CA GLU A 45 -6.38 29.25 -6.62
C GLU A 45 -6.04 30.60 -6.00
N LYS A 46 -6.70 30.98 -4.88
CA LYS A 46 -6.39 32.23 -4.15
C LYS A 46 -4.95 32.29 -3.61
N PHE A 47 -4.32 31.13 -3.37
CA PHE A 47 -2.93 31.02 -2.91
C PHE A 47 -1.96 30.69 -4.04
N GLY A 48 -2.39 30.75 -5.31
CA GLY A 48 -1.56 30.39 -6.46
C GLY A 48 -1.20 28.90 -6.52
N LEU A 49 -2.01 28.04 -5.87
CA LEU A 49 -1.85 26.59 -5.87
C LEU A 49 -2.91 25.96 -6.75
N GLU A 50 -2.55 24.87 -7.42
CA GLU A 50 -3.47 24.11 -8.26
C GLU A 50 -3.63 22.69 -7.73
N LEU A 51 -4.89 22.21 -7.71
CA LEU A 51 -5.18 20.81 -7.43
C LEU A 51 -4.96 19.98 -8.69
N GLU A 52 -4.08 19.00 -8.63
CA GLU A 52 -3.87 18.09 -9.75
C GLU A 52 -5.13 17.24 -9.98
N SER A 53 -5.88 17.56 -11.03
CA SER A 53 -7.16 16.94 -11.38
C SER A 53 -7.04 15.44 -11.67
N SER A 54 -5.87 15.00 -12.17
CA SER A 54 -5.61 13.57 -12.45
C SER A 54 -5.49 12.72 -11.17
N LYS A 55 -5.17 13.34 -10.03
CA LYS A 55 -5.00 12.67 -8.74
C LYS A 55 -6.14 12.97 -7.75
N SER A 56 -6.82 14.09 -7.95
CA SER A 56 -7.91 14.53 -7.06
C SER A 56 -9.25 14.00 -7.57
N ARG A 57 -9.93 13.21 -6.77
CA ARG A 57 -11.21 12.64 -7.15
C ARG A 57 -12.14 12.46 -5.95
N LEU A 58 -13.43 12.60 -6.21
CA LEU A 58 -14.49 12.28 -5.27
C LEU A 58 -14.91 10.83 -5.47
N ILE A 59 -14.94 10.05 -4.41
CA ILE A 59 -15.33 8.64 -4.45
C ILE A 59 -16.38 8.32 -3.39
N GLU A 60 -17.23 7.36 -3.68
CA GLU A 60 -18.15 6.81 -2.70
C GLU A 60 -17.48 5.64 -1.95
N PHE A 61 -17.23 5.85 -0.64
CA PHE A 61 -16.54 4.89 0.20
C PHE A 61 -17.25 4.75 1.55
N GLY A 62 -17.44 3.54 2.03
CA GLY A 62 -18.08 3.34 3.34
C GLY A 62 -19.06 2.17 3.37
N ARG A 63 -19.80 2.09 4.48
CA ARG A 63 -20.73 0.99 4.78
C ARG A 63 -21.75 0.75 3.67
N PHE A 64 -22.27 1.80 3.10
CA PHE A 64 -23.36 1.74 2.12
C PHE A 64 -22.89 1.77 0.67
N ALA A 65 -21.61 2.02 0.41
CA ALA A 65 -21.07 2.16 -0.94
C ALA A 65 -21.37 0.95 -1.83
N GLU A 66 -21.27 -0.29 -1.30
CA GLU A 66 -21.58 -1.49 -2.08
C GLU A 66 -23.07 -1.57 -2.44
N GLN A 67 -23.95 -1.25 -1.50
CA GLN A 67 -25.40 -1.29 -1.70
C GLN A 67 -25.84 -0.21 -2.70
N ASN A 68 -25.39 1.02 -2.51
CA ASN A 68 -25.73 2.15 -3.38
C ASN A 68 -25.27 1.93 -4.83
N ARG A 69 -24.04 1.46 -5.01
CA ARG A 69 -23.50 1.16 -6.34
C ARG A 69 -24.29 0.03 -7.03
N ARG A 70 -24.61 -1.03 -6.28
CA ARG A 70 -25.43 -2.14 -6.79
C ARG A 70 -26.82 -1.65 -7.23
N ALA A 71 -27.47 -0.76 -6.47
CA ALA A 71 -28.76 -0.18 -6.83
C ALA A 71 -28.71 0.62 -8.14
N ARG A 72 -27.54 1.21 -8.46
CA ARG A 72 -27.30 1.91 -9.74
C ARG A 72 -26.80 1.01 -10.86
N GLY A 73 -26.70 -0.32 -10.64
CA GLY A 73 -26.15 -1.25 -11.64
C GLY A 73 -24.63 -1.15 -11.81
N GLU A 74 -23.94 -0.49 -10.89
CA GLU A 74 -22.49 -0.32 -10.93
C GLU A 74 -21.76 -1.50 -10.30
N CYS A 75 -20.45 -1.61 -10.60
CA CYS A 75 -19.58 -2.63 -10.05
C CYS A 75 -19.24 -2.39 -8.57
N LYS A 76 -18.22 -3.11 -8.07
CA LYS A 76 -17.70 -3.00 -6.70
C LYS A 76 -17.39 -1.55 -6.30
N PRO A 77 -17.43 -1.23 -4.98
CA PRO A 77 -17.02 0.07 -4.47
C PRO A 77 -15.63 0.48 -4.96
N GLU A 78 -15.46 1.77 -5.15
CA GLU A 78 -14.18 2.33 -5.54
C GLU A 78 -13.14 2.12 -4.45
N THR A 79 -11.89 2.20 -4.86
CA THR A 79 -10.72 2.13 -4.00
C THR A 79 -9.87 3.37 -4.18
N PHE A 80 -9.10 3.73 -3.17
CA PHE A 80 -8.14 4.82 -3.30
C PHE A 80 -6.78 4.44 -2.73
N ASP A 81 -5.74 5.02 -3.31
CA ASP A 81 -4.38 4.86 -2.84
C ASP A 81 -3.99 6.05 -1.96
N PHE A 82 -3.47 5.75 -0.77
CA PHE A 82 -2.93 6.74 0.15
C PHE A 82 -1.73 6.17 0.89
N LEU A 83 -0.63 6.90 0.97
CA LEU A 83 0.62 6.49 1.63
C LEU A 83 1.14 5.11 1.20
N GLY A 84 0.98 4.77 -0.08
CA GLY A 84 1.46 3.49 -0.63
C GLY A 84 0.56 2.29 -0.33
N PHE A 85 -0.60 2.51 0.26
CA PHE A 85 -1.65 1.52 0.47
C PHE A 85 -2.85 1.80 -0.41
N THR A 86 -3.54 0.74 -0.83
CA THR A 86 -4.88 0.80 -1.43
C THR A 86 -5.90 0.49 -0.35
N PHE A 87 -6.82 1.41 -0.12
CA PHE A 87 -7.97 1.27 0.78
C PHE A 87 -9.17 0.76 0.00
N TYR A 88 -9.92 -0.20 0.57
CA TYR A 88 -11.09 -0.79 -0.08
C TYR A 88 -12.15 -1.21 0.93
N CYS A 89 -13.42 -1.12 0.51
CA CYS A 89 -14.56 -1.58 1.28
C CYS A 89 -14.59 -3.11 1.35
N SER A 90 -14.83 -3.66 2.54
CA SER A 90 -14.89 -5.10 2.76
C SER A 90 -15.87 -5.42 3.90
N LYS A 91 -16.05 -6.72 4.15
CA LYS A 91 -16.88 -7.23 5.24
C LYS A 91 -16.05 -8.09 6.20
N THR A 92 -16.43 -8.06 7.45
CA THR A 92 -15.93 -9.00 8.47
C THR A 92 -16.52 -10.39 8.22
N ARG A 93 -16.02 -11.41 8.91
CA ARG A 93 -16.62 -12.76 8.88
C ARG A 93 -18.09 -12.79 9.34
N LYS A 94 -18.49 -11.85 10.19
CA LYS A 94 -19.86 -11.68 10.69
C LYS A 94 -20.74 -10.79 9.78
N GLY A 95 -20.26 -10.39 8.59
CA GLY A 95 -21.00 -9.57 7.62
C GLY A 95 -20.92 -8.06 7.85
N GLY A 96 -20.38 -7.59 8.97
CA GLY A 96 -20.23 -6.16 9.26
C GLY A 96 -19.23 -5.48 8.31
N PHE A 97 -19.43 -4.20 8.02
CA PHE A 97 -18.52 -3.39 7.23
C PHE A 97 -17.16 -3.23 7.92
N VAL A 98 -16.10 -3.28 7.13
CA VAL A 98 -14.74 -2.94 7.55
C VAL A 98 -13.94 -2.38 6.38
N PRO A 99 -13.31 -1.19 6.53
CA PRO A 99 -12.32 -0.72 5.55
C PRO A 99 -11.05 -1.55 5.72
N LYS A 100 -10.57 -2.14 4.63
CA LYS A 100 -9.32 -2.89 4.61
C LYS A 100 -8.26 -2.18 3.80
N VAL A 101 -7.01 -2.52 4.08
CA VAL A 101 -5.85 -1.96 3.41
C VAL A 101 -4.97 -3.07 2.82
N GLN A 102 -4.33 -2.77 1.72
CA GLN A 102 -3.28 -3.60 1.13
C GLN A 102 -2.21 -2.73 0.48
N THR A 103 -0.99 -3.22 0.36
CA THR A 103 0.05 -2.52 -0.41
C THR A 103 -0.44 -2.23 -1.82
N SER A 104 -0.35 -0.98 -2.27
CA SER A 104 -0.80 -0.61 -3.61
C SER A 104 0.04 -1.33 -4.67
N ARG A 105 -0.61 -1.71 -5.78
CA ARG A 105 0.03 -2.47 -6.85
C ARG A 105 1.26 -1.74 -7.39
N LYS A 106 1.14 -0.44 -7.62
CA LYS A 106 2.23 0.41 -8.12
C LYS A 106 3.44 0.37 -7.19
N LYS A 107 3.23 0.56 -5.87
CA LYS A 107 4.31 0.53 -4.88
C LYS A 107 4.91 -0.85 -4.69
N LEU A 108 4.09 -1.90 -4.72
CA LEU A 108 4.57 -3.29 -4.65
C LEU A 108 5.51 -3.58 -5.83
N GLU A 109 5.10 -3.29 -7.06
CA GLU A 109 5.93 -3.54 -8.26
C GLU A 109 7.20 -2.68 -8.25
N GLN A 110 7.11 -1.42 -7.85
CA GLN A 110 8.27 -0.54 -7.70
C GLN A 110 9.30 -1.11 -6.71
N LYS A 111 8.84 -1.54 -5.53
CA LYS A 111 9.71 -2.14 -4.51
C LYS A 111 10.31 -3.47 -4.98
N VAL A 112 9.51 -4.34 -5.58
CA VAL A 112 9.98 -5.60 -6.16
C VAL A 112 11.08 -5.37 -7.19
N ARG A 113 10.91 -4.38 -8.08
CA ARG A 113 11.93 -4.01 -9.09
C ARG A 113 13.21 -3.50 -8.43
N ALA A 114 13.10 -2.64 -7.42
CA ALA A 114 14.25 -2.13 -6.69
C ALA A 114 15.05 -3.24 -6.00
N TYR A 115 14.37 -4.21 -5.35
CA TYR A 115 15.02 -5.35 -4.73
C TYR A 115 15.66 -6.30 -5.76
N LYS A 116 14.97 -6.54 -6.88
CA LYS A 116 15.55 -7.31 -8.00
C LYS A 116 16.86 -6.68 -8.44
N ASN A 117 16.87 -5.40 -8.78
CA ASN A 117 18.08 -4.71 -9.26
C ASN A 117 19.20 -4.80 -8.23
N TRP A 118 18.91 -4.45 -6.96
CA TRP A 118 19.88 -4.53 -5.88
C TRP A 118 20.48 -5.94 -5.73
N ILE A 119 19.67 -7.01 -5.80
CA ILE A 119 20.14 -8.41 -5.72
C ILE A 119 21.07 -8.72 -6.89
N TYR A 120 20.74 -8.30 -8.11
CA TYR A 120 21.55 -8.57 -9.29
C TYR A 120 22.87 -7.78 -9.28
N ASP A 121 22.86 -6.55 -8.82
CA ASP A 121 24.07 -5.71 -8.72
C ASP A 121 25.04 -6.26 -7.67
N ASN A 122 24.53 -6.85 -6.59
CA ASN A 122 25.32 -7.39 -5.49
C ASN A 122 25.58 -8.91 -5.60
N ARG A 123 25.12 -9.59 -6.66
CA ARG A 123 25.12 -11.06 -6.76
C ARG A 123 26.49 -11.72 -6.56
N ASN A 124 27.58 -11.03 -6.86
CA ASN A 124 28.95 -11.57 -6.79
C ASN A 124 29.58 -11.46 -5.40
N ARG A 125 28.94 -10.77 -4.46
CA ARG A 125 29.39 -10.63 -3.07
C ARG A 125 29.19 -11.94 -2.27
N PRO A 126 29.87 -12.12 -1.13
CA PRO A 126 29.65 -13.25 -0.21
C PRO A 126 28.18 -13.36 0.21
N MET A 127 27.63 -14.58 0.20
CA MET A 127 26.24 -14.84 0.54
C MET A 127 25.84 -14.26 1.89
N ARG A 128 26.70 -14.41 2.90
CA ARG A 128 26.48 -13.90 4.25
C ARG A 128 26.19 -12.39 4.26
N GLU A 129 26.93 -11.63 3.49
CA GLU A 129 26.77 -10.17 3.40
C GLU A 129 25.47 -9.80 2.70
N ILE A 130 25.19 -10.48 1.57
CA ILE A 130 23.95 -10.25 0.81
C ILE A 130 22.73 -10.49 1.70
N ILE A 131 22.69 -11.62 2.42
CA ILE A 131 21.57 -11.96 3.30
C ILE A 131 21.46 -10.98 4.46
N LYS A 132 22.58 -10.56 5.05
CA LYS A 132 22.58 -9.56 6.13
C LYS A 132 21.92 -8.25 5.70
N GLU A 133 22.37 -7.69 4.58
CA GLU A 133 21.82 -6.42 4.07
C GLU A 133 20.39 -6.57 3.55
N LEU A 134 20.09 -7.70 2.88
CA LEU A 134 18.74 -8.00 2.42
C LEU A 134 17.77 -8.09 3.57
N ASN A 135 18.16 -8.69 4.70
CA ASN A 135 17.34 -8.77 5.91
C ASN A 135 17.05 -7.40 6.52
N VAL A 136 18.02 -6.49 6.54
CA VAL A 136 17.78 -5.09 6.98
C VAL A 136 16.71 -4.43 6.11
N LYS A 137 16.82 -4.57 4.78
CA LYS A 137 15.85 -4.03 3.83
C LYS A 137 14.46 -4.68 4.01
N LEU A 138 14.40 -6.00 4.16
CA LEU A 138 13.15 -6.76 4.38
C LEU A 138 12.45 -6.33 5.67
N ILE A 139 13.20 -6.21 6.77
CA ILE A 139 12.64 -5.76 8.06
C ILE A 139 12.07 -4.35 7.93
N GLY A 140 12.80 -3.44 7.28
CA GLY A 140 12.29 -2.09 7.00
C GLY A 140 10.99 -2.11 6.18
N HIS A 141 10.93 -2.97 5.15
CA HIS A 141 9.71 -3.15 4.36
C HIS A 141 8.55 -3.70 5.21
N TYR A 142 8.80 -4.69 6.07
CA TYR A 142 7.77 -5.27 6.93
C TYR A 142 7.30 -4.31 8.02
N ARG A 143 8.19 -3.49 8.57
CA ARG A 143 7.82 -2.45 9.55
C ARG A 143 6.85 -1.43 8.95
N TYR A 144 7.02 -1.06 7.69
CA TYR A 144 6.11 -0.12 7.02
C TYR A 144 4.81 -0.78 6.57
N TYR A 145 4.91 -1.93 5.88
CA TYR A 145 3.76 -2.59 5.25
C TYR A 145 3.12 -3.69 6.10
N GLY A 146 3.67 -4.01 7.26
CA GLY A 146 3.19 -5.06 8.16
C GLY A 146 1.98 -4.63 8.99
N VAL A 147 0.89 -4.28 8.32
CA VAL A 147 -0.38 -3.90 8.94
C VAL A 147 -1.43 -5.01 8.77
N THR A 148 -2.46 -4.98 9.61
CA THR A 148 -3.61 -5.90 9.51
C THR A 148 -4.15 -5.95 8.08
N TRP A 149 -4.53 -7.16 7.62
CA TRP A 149 -5.01 -7.52 6.27
C TRP A 149 -3.97 -7.43 5.13
N ASN A 150 -2.78 -6.86 5.35
CA ASN A 150 -1.75 -6.78 4.32
C ASN A 150 -0.75 -7.95 4.33
N PHE A 151 -0.90 -8.91 5.26
CA PHE A 151 0.04 -10.03 5.42
C PHE A 151 0.27 -10.81 4.12
N ARG A 152 -0.79 -11.06 3.35
CA ARG A 152 -0.68 -11.73 2.04
C ARG A 152 0.23 -10.98 1.06
N LYS A 153 0.19 -9.64 1.03
CA LYS A 153 1.03 -8.85 0.12
C LYS A 153 2.50 -8.87 0.53
N ILE A 154 2.79 -8.75 1.81
CA ILE A 154 4.20 -8.83 2.29
C ILE A 154 4.77 -10.25 2.16
N THR A 155 3.95 -11.29 2.26
CA THR A 155 4.38 -12.69 1.98
C THR A 155 4.65 -12.89 0.49
N THR A 156 3.77 -12.40 -0.39
CA THR A 156 3.99 -12.41 -1.85
C THR A 156 5.26 -11.65 -2.21
N PHE A 157 5.53 -10.52 -1.55
CA PHE A 157 6.76 -9.76 -1.75
C PHE A 157 8.00 -10.59 -1.40
N LEU A 158 8.04 -11.24 -0.22
CA LEU A 158 9.15 -12.11 0.17
C LEU A 158 9.37 -13.23 -0.86
N HIS A 159 8.29 -13.89 -1.28
CA HIS A 159 8.40 -14.97 -2.27
C HIS A 159 9.04 -14.49 -3.58
N ARG A 160 8.65 -13.32 -4.08
CA ARG A 160 9.28 -12.72 -5.28
C ARG A 160 10.76 -12.39 -5.05
N VAL A 161 11.12 -11.88 -3.87
CA VAL A 161 12.52 -11.62 -3.50
C VAL A 161 13.32 -12.92 -3.48
N GLN A 162 12.79 -14.00 -2.91
CA GLN A 162 13.43 -15.33 -2.92
C GLN A 162 13.67 -15.85 -4.34
N GLN A 163 12.67 -15.68 -5.23
CA GLN A 163 12.83 -16.08 -6.64
C GLN A 163 13.93 -15.29 -7.34
N PHE A 164 14.08 -14.00 -7.08
CA PHE A 164 15.16 -13.22 -7.66
C PHE A 164 16.51 -13.59 -7.09
N LEU A 165 16.59 -13.83 -5.79
CA LEU A 165 17.82 -14.29 -5.15
C LEU A 165 18.26 -15.63 -5.74
N PHE A 166 17.35 -16.61 -5.85
CA PHE A 166 17.61 -17.89 -6.49
C PHE A 166 18.14 -17.73 -7.91
N LYS A 167 17.47 -16.91 -8.74
CA LYS A 167 17.91 -16.65 -10.13
C LYS A 167 19.26 -15.96 -10.18
N ALA A 168 19.53 -15.00 -9.29
CA ALA A 168 20.80 -14.29 -9.23
C ALA A 168 21.95 -15.21 -8.83
N MET A 169 21.73 -16.10 -7.85
CA MET A 169 22.72 -17.09 -7.42
C MET A 169 23.09 -18.06 -8.54
N ASN A 170 22.13 -18.49 -9.33
CA ASN A 170 22.36 -19.37 -10.48
C ASN A 170 22.99 -18.67 -11.71
N ARG A 171 23.20 -17.36 -11.63
CA ARG A 171 23.85 -16.55 -12.67
C ARG A 171 25.23 -16.03 -12.26
N ARG A 172 25.82 -16.58 -11.20
CA ARG A 172 27.18 -16.25 -10.77
C ARG A 172 28.28 -16.90 -11.63
N GLY A 173 27.97 -17.97 -12.33
CA GLY A 173 28.88 -18.71 -13.16
C GLY A 173 28.19 -19.43 -14.32
N CYS A 174 28.96 -20.14 -15.14
CA CYS A 174 28.48 -20.85 -16.32
C CYS A 174 27.60 -22.07 -16.00
N ARG A 175 27.68 -22.62 -14.79
CA ARG A 175 26.92 -23.78 -14.35
C ARG A 175 25.85 -23.39 -13.32
N ARG A 176 24.70 -24.10 -13.34
CA ARG A 176 23.67 -23.98 -12.27
C ARG A 176 24.28 -24.37 -10.94
N ALA A 177 24.37 -23.43 -10.01
CA ALA A 177 24.89 -23.65 -8.67
C ALA A 177 23.88 -24.35 -7.73
N TYR A 178 22.59 -24.06 -7.91
CA TYR A 178 21.54 -24.56 -7.03
C TYR A 178 20.33 -25.11 -7.80
N THR A 179 19.80 -26.25 -7.34
CA THR A 179 18.39 -26.61 -7.54
C THR A 179 17.54 -25.80 -6.57
N TRP A 180 16.21 -25.76 -6.76
CA TRP A 180 15.33 -25.07 -5.81
C TRP A 180 15.42 -25.65 -4.40
N ASN A 181 15.46 -26.98 -4.28
CA ASN A 181 15.61 -27.65 -2.99
C ASN A 181 16.93 -27.32 -2.31
N GLY A 182 18.04 -27.35 -3.04
CA GLY A 182 19.36 -26.95 -2.52
C GLY A 182 19.41 -25.46 -2.09
N PHE A 183 18.69 -24.59 -2.81
CA PHE A 183 18.54 -23.21 -2.40
C PHE A 183 17.72 -23.05 -1.10
N VAL A 184 16.64 -23.80 -0.94
CA VAL A 184 15.85 -23.82 0.30
C VAL A 184 16.68 -24.35 1.49
N GLU A 185 17.48 -25.39 1.28
CA GLU A 185 18.41 -25.89 2.32
C GLU A 185 19.46 -24.82 2.68
N MET A 186 20.04 -24.13 1.70
CA MET A 186 20.96 -23.01 1.95
C MET A 186 20.30 -21.90 2.78
N LEU A 187 19.02 -21.59 2.54
CA LEU A 187 18.28 -20.60 3.33
C LEU A 187 18.03 -21.03 4.79
N LYS A 188 18.23 -22.29 5.15
CA LYS A 188 18.22 -22.70 6.58
C LYS A 188 19.47 -22.23 7.31
N TYR A 189 20.62 -22.14 6.62
CA TYR A 189 21.88 -21.62 7.16
C TYR A 189 21.94 -20.09 7.11
N TYR A 190 21.33 -19.50 6.08
CA TYR A 190 21.25 -18.05 5.87
C TYR A 190 19.81 -17.59 5.79
N PRO A 191 19.08 -17.54 6.93
CA PRO A 191 17.64 -17.30 6.90
C PRO A 191 17.30 -15.87 6.49
N LEU A 192 16.30 -15.76 5.63
CA LEU A 192 15.67 -14.47 5.32
C LEU A 192 14.68 -14.09 6.41
N ALA A 193 14.61 -12.79 6.69
CA ALA A 193 13.65 -12.22 7.62
C ALA A 193 12.21 -12.57 7.17
N LYS A 194 11.45 -13.15 8.09
CA LYS A 194 10.06 -13.55 7.83
C LYS A 194 9.11 -12.36 7.94
N PRO A 195 8.05 -12.30 7.12
CA PRO A 195 7.03 -11.27 7.24
C PRO A 195 6.35 -11.33 8.61
N LYS A 196 6.09 -10.14 9.17
CA LYS A 196 5.38 -10.00 10.45
C LYS A 196 4.40 -8.84 10.34
N THR A 197 3.23 -8.98 10.99
CA THR A 197 2.31 -7.87 11.24
C THR A 197 2.82 -7.13 12.47
N TYR A 198 3.08 -5.83 12.33
CA TYR A 198 3.57 -4.97 13.39
C TYR A 198 2.46 -4.11 13.99
N TYR A 199 1.48 -3.73 13.17
CA TYR A 199 0.41 -2.82 13.56
C TYR A 199 -0.95 -3.44 13.32
N CYS A 200 -1.76 -3.45 14.39
CA CYS A 200 -3.17 -3.80 14.30
C CYS A 200 -3.96 -2.49 14.12
N LEU A 201 -4.79 -2.42 13.07
CA LEU A 201 -5.58 -1.23 12.77
C LEU A 201 -6.92 -1.19 13.50
N TYR A 202 -7.37 -2.33 14.07
CA TYR A 202 -8.62 -2.47 14.82
C TYR A 202 -8.46 -3.52 15.91
#